data_9895ae454ca797b7c98d4e49ffbc47fc
#
_entry.id   9895ae454ca797b7c98d4e49ffbc47fc
#
_cell.length_a   1.000
_cell.length_b   1.000
_cell.length_c   1.000
_cell.angle_alpha   90.00
_cell.angle_beta   90.00
_cell.angle_gamma   90.00
#
_symmetry.space_group_name_H-M   'P 1'
#
loop_
_entity.id
_entity.type
_entity.pdbx_description
1 polymer ?
#
loop_
_entity_poly.entity_id
_entity_poly.type
_entity_poly.pdbx_seq_one_letter_code
_entity_poly.pdbx_strand_id
1 'polypeptide(L)'
;MKTYFYQQLNGLDRRVYDEIVNGLHQGQLKISVSSFSSVKKVAVDIFNNYPQYFWIASRVRAMRTLLKTVVQFDQSYSVSDIRKYQSQIKELVQKFIFENINDHQTDYDKVLILHDYLKNSIEYDHQAAAHVNDKTNRYVSAYNIVGALIKHKCVCDGFAKAMKYLCDQIGIECYVVNGIGSNMQDSAPHAWNIVNIDGCYQHVDVTWDNQFMDDNFPLYAYLNLDDKTIARDHSWDKRLYPACTSLEYNYFKINNALIDSKAQLKKFLIDSFSLEEDIIQYRVDKDSRLASEIFSCYQEITQEAIQACKYVRIGDIRTQYQMEQLVFTIVPKYVD
;
A
#
# COMPACT_ATOMS: atom_id res chain seq x y z
N MET A 1 -14.98 9.44 -5.80
CA MET A 1 -15.88 8.57 -5.00
C MET A 1 -15.91 9.13 -3.57
N LYS A 2 -17.04 9.07 -2.83
CA LYS A 2 -17.12 9.53 -1.44
C LYS A 2 -16.53 8.45 -0.54
N THR A 3 -15.63 8.81 0.38
CA THR A 3 -14.92 7.86 1.25
C THR A 3 -15.85 7.15 2.24
N TYR A 4 -15.42 6.01 2.76
CA TYR A 4 -16.09 5.32 3.87
C TYR A 4 -16.25 6.24 5.09
N PHE A 5 -15.21 7.01 5.40
CA PHE A 5 -15.26 8.03 6.46
C PHE A 5 -16.34 9.08 6.20
N TYR A 6 -16.48 9.58 4.96
CA TYR A 6 -17.53 10.53 4.60
C TYR A 6 -18.93 9.98 4.91
N GLN A 7 -19.16 8.70 4.68
CA GLN A 7 -20.47 8.07 4.93
C GLN A 7 -20.85 8.06 6.40
N GLN A 8 -19.88 8.07 7.32
CA GLN A 8 -20.08 8.09 8.78
C GLN A 8 -20.23 9.49 9.35
N LEU A 9 -19.98 10.55 8.58
CA LEU A 9 -20.10 11.92 9.03
C LEU A 9 -21.57 12.30 9.30
N ASN A 10 -21.80 13.13 10.32
CA ASN A 10 -23.11 13.80 10.51
C ASN A 10 -23.34 14.86 9.43
N GLY A 11 -24.57 15.38 9.35
CA GLY A 11 -24.95 16.31 8.27
C GLY A 11 -24.12 17.60 8.23
N LEU A 12 -23.67 18.13 9.38
CA LEU A 12 -22.84 19.34 9.44
C LEU A 12 -21.41 19.06 8.96
N ASP A 13 -20.81 17.96 9.42
CA ASP A 13 -19.47 17.54 9.01
C ASP A 13 -19.43 17.22 7.51
N ARG A 14 -20.45 16.55 6.95
CA ARG A 14 -20.59 16.31 5.50
C ARG A 14 -20.64 17.61 4.72
N ARG A 15 -21.41 18.59 5.19
CA ARG A 15 -21.48 19.92 4.54
C ARG A 15 -20.11 20.57 4.49
N VAL A 16 -19.36 20.59 5.58
CA VAL A 16 -18.01 21.16 5.63
C VAL A 16 -17.06 20.39 4.70
N TYR A 17 -17.17 19.08 4.67
CA TYR A 17 -16.41 18.24 3.76
C TYR A 17 -16.66 18.61 2.28
N ASP A 18 -17.92 18.68 1.89
CA ASP A 18 -18.33 19.03 0.53
C ASP A 18 -17.92 20.48 0.17
N GLU A 19 -18.04 21.43 1.10
CA GLU A 19 -17.60 22.82 0.91
C GLU A 19 -16.09 22.91 0.64
N ILE A 20 -15.27 22.14 1.39
CA ILE A 20 -13.81 22.11 1.19
C ILE A 20 -13.47 21.46 -0.14
N VAL A 21 -13.99 20.27 -0.43
CA VAL A 21 -13.70 19.55 -1.66
C VAL A 21 -14.12 20.33 -2.89
N ASN A 22 -15.31 20.94 -2.88
CA ASN A 22 -15.79 21.78 -3.98
C ASN A 22 -14.91 23.02 -4.19
N GLY A 23 -14.47 23.66 -3.11
CA GLY A 23 -13.56 24.81 -3.18
C GLY A 23 -12.19 24.42 -3.77
N LEU A 24 -11.61 23.29 -3.32
CA LEU A 24 -10.35 22.76 -3.87
C LEU A 24 -10.50 22.39 -5.35
N HIS A 25 -11.63 21.84 -5.74
CA HIS A 25 -11.93 21.51 -7.14
C HIS A 25 -11.94 22.74 -8.04
N GLN A 26 -12.38 23.89 -7.49
CA GLN A 26 -12.36 25.21 -8.16
C GLN A 26 -11.00 25.92 -8.04
N GLY A 27 -9.99 25.27 -7.49
CA GLY A 27 -8.64 25.85 -7.29
C GLY A 27 -8.56 26.87 -6.15
N GLN A 28 -9.56 26.94 -5.27
CA GLN A 28 -9.59 27.88 -4.14
C GLN A 28 -8.70 27.37 -3.00
N LEU A 29 -7.83 28.24 -2.49
CA LEU A 29 -7.03 27.98 -1.28
C LEU A 29 -7.62 28.61 -0.02
N LYS A 30 -8.62 29.49 -0.18
CA LYS A 30 -9.40 30.07 0.91
C LYS A 30 -10.87 29.74 0.68
N ILE A 31 -11.43 28.95 1.59
CA ILE A 31 -12.78 28.38 1.44
C ILE A 31 -13.61 28.76 2.66
N SER A 32 -14.79 29.35 2.43
CA SER A 32 -15.76 29.57 3.52
C SER A 32 -16.49 28.28 3.83
N VAL A 33 -16.57 27.94 5.13
CA VAL A 33 -17.20 26.69 5.60
C VAL A 33 -18.21 26.94 6.71
N SER A 34 -19.18 26.05 6.83
CA SER A 34 -20.32 26.17 7.73
C SER A 34 -19.95 25.94 9.21
N SER A 35 -18.83 25.25 9.53
CA SER A 35 -18.44 24.96 10.91
C SER A 35 -16.92 24.93 11.09
N PHE A 36 -16.46 25.60 12.16
CA PHE A 36 -15.07 25.59 12.56
C PHE A 36 -14.65 24.23 13.17
N SER A 37 -15.48 23.66 14.03
CA SER A 37 -15.17 22.40 14.74
C SER A 37 -15.05 21.19 13.83
N SER A 38 -15.73 21.19 12.69
CA SER A 38 -15.71 20.11 11.71
C SER A 38 -14.45 20.09 10.84
N VAL A 39 -13.74 21.23 10.70
CA VAL A 39 -12.59 21.34 9.78
C VAL A 39 -11.49 20.34 10.10
N LYS A 40 -11.05 20.25 11.37
CA LYS A 40 -9.97 19.34 11.76
C LYS A 40 -10.36 17.88 11.53
N LYS A 41 -11.64 17.56 11.75
CA LYS A 41 -12.16 16.19 11.60
C LYS A 41 -12.10 15.72 10.14
N VAL A 42 -12.44 16.58 9.18
CA VAL A 42 -12.54 16.22 7.77
C VAL A 42 -11.24 16.43 6.99
N ALA A 43 -10.38 17.34 7.44
CA ALA A 43 -9.17 17.72 6.69
C ALA A 43 -8.21 16.56 6.47
N VAL A 44 -8.01 15.68 7.44
CA VAL A 44 -7.09 14.52 7.35
C VAL A 44 -7.56 13.57 6.25
N ASP A 45 -8.85 13.25 6.22
CA ASP A 45 -9.40 12.37 5.18
C ASP A 45 -9.27 13.00 3.78
N ILE A 46 -9.50 14.30 3.66
CA ILE A 46 -9.34 15.03 2.38
C ILE A 46 -7.88 14.99 1.90
N PHE A 47 -6.90 15.24 2.78
CA PHE A 47 -5.47 15.16 2.42
C PHE A 47 -5.05 13.78 1.95
N ASN A 48 -5.62 12.73 2.52
CA ASN A 48 -5.26 11.36 2.22
C ASN A 48 -5.97 10.83 0.97
N ASN A 49 -7.26 11.12 0.83
CA ASN A 49 -8.10 10.48 -0.16
C ASN A 49 -8.39 11.34 -1.40
N TYR A 50 -7.76 12.53 -1.52
CA TYR A 50 -7.76 13.36 -2.72
C TYR A 50 -6.31 13.66 -3.17
N PRO A 51 -5.53 12.65 -3.54
CA PRO A 51 -4.11 12.79 -3.88
C PRO A 51 -3.85 13.69 -5.11
N GLN A 52 -4.86 13.92 -5.93
CA GLN A 52 -4.80 14.88 -7.04
C GLN A 52 -4.56 16.32 -6.60
N TYR A 53 -4.81 16.65 -5.31
CA TYR A 53 -4.50 17.97 -4.75
C TYR A 53 -3.11 18.00 -4.09
N PHE A 54 -2.13 17.37 -4.70
CA PHE A 54 -0.76 17.22 -4.19
C PHE A 54 -0.06 18.54 -3.85
N TRP A 55 -0.58 19.65 -4.35
CA TRP A 55 -0.01 20.98 -4.12
C TRP A 55 -0.44 21.64 -2.82
N ILE A 56 -1.46 21.14 -2.13
CA ILE A 56 -1.83 21.65 -0.81
C ILE A 56 -0.91 21.05 0.24
N ALA A 57 -0.42 21.90 1.14
CA ALA A 57 0.36 21.43 2.28
C ALA A 57 -0.55 20.70 3.28
N SER A 58 0.00 19.73 4.00
CA SER A 58 -0.71 18.99 5.05
C SER A 58 -1.16 19.85 6.26
N ARG A 59 -0.89 21.15 6.19
CA ARG A 59 -1.31 22.13 7.19
C ARG A 59 -2.49 22.92 6.69
N VAL A 60 -3.56 22.91 7.50
CA VAL A 60 -4.75 23.72 7.30
C VAL A 60 -4.88 24.72 8.42
N ARG A 61 -5.14 25.97 8.07
CA ARG A 61 -5.49 27.02 9.02
C ARG A 61 -6.98 27.31 8.93
N ALA A 62 -7.67 27.23 10.07
CA ALA A 62 -9.06 27.62 10.15
C ALA A 62 -9.18 28.89 11.03
N MET A 63 -9.86 29.89 10.50
CA MET A 63 -10.11 31.15 11.19
C MET A 63 -11.61 31.38 11.32
N ARG A 64 -12.05 31.67 12.53
CA ARG A 64 -13.46 32.01 12.81
C ARG A 64 -13.59 33.52 12.99
N THR A 65 -14.50 34.12 12.24
CA THR A 65 -14.98 35.52 12.42
C THR A 65 -16.39 35.52 12.98
N LEU A 66 -16.92 36.68 13.28
CA LEU A 66 -18.32 36.83 13.75
C LEU A 66 -19.34 36.31 12.70
N LEU A 67 -19.00 36.37 11.41
CA LEU A 67 -19.93 36.09 10.31
C LEU A 67 -19.65 34.75 9.59
N LYS A 68 -18.42 34.24 9.65
CA LYS A 68 -18.04 33.05 8.90
C LYS A 68 -16.80 32.34 9.46
N THR A 69 -16.67 31.07 9.13
CA THR A 69 -15.43 30.31 9.27
C THR A 69 -14.74 30.24 7.88
N VAL A 70 -13.43 30.50 7.85
CA VAL A 70 -12.62 30.39 6.64
C VAL A 70 -11.52 29.37 6.87
N VAL A 71 -11.42 28.41 5.97
CA VAL A 71 -10.32 27.46 5.90
C VAL A 71 -9.33 27.97 4.86
N GLN A 72 -8.05 27.98 5.22
CA GLN A 72 -6.96 28.35 4.33
C GLN A 72 -5.95 27.19 4.24
N PHE A 73 -5.69 26.78 3.01
CA PHE A 73 -4.65 25.81 2.68
C PHE A 73 -3.39 26.57 2.24
N ASP A 74 -2.24 26.10 2.71
CA ASP A 74 -0.95 26.58 2.21
C ASP A 74 -0.58 25.79 0.95
N GLN A 75 0.05 26.47 -0.01
CA GLN A 75 0.47 25.87 -1.28
C GLN A 75 1.96 25.48 -1.21
N SER A 76 2.27 24.23 -1.55
CA SER A 76 3.63 23.70 -1.48
C SER A 76 4.42 23.83 -2.78
N TYR A 77 3.77 24.16 -3.89
CA TYR A 77 4.37 24.29 -5.22
C TYR A 77 3.98 25.60 -5.89
N SER A 78 4.80 26.10 -6.80
CA SER A 78 4.43 27.25 -7.63
C SER A 78 3.28 26.87 -8.58
N VAL A 79 2.52 27.86 -9.05
CA VAL A 79 1.42 27.62 -10.02
C VAL A 79 1.93 26.97 -11.31
N SER A 80 3.15 27.34 -11.76
CA SER A 80 3.78 26.72 -12.93
C SER A 80 4.11 25.26 -12.69
N ASP A 81 4.67 24.92 -11.52
CA ASP A 81 4.99 23.53 -11.16
C ASP A 81 3.75 22.68 -11.03
N ILE A 82 2.68 23.22 -10.44
CA ILE A 82 1.39 22.52 -10.32
C ILE A 82 0.90 22.11 -11.72
N ARG A 83 0.83 23.06 -12.66
CA ARG A 83 0.38 22.78 -14.03
C ARG A 83 1.27 21.77 -14.73
N LYS A 84 2.58 21.90 -14.57
CA LYS A 84 3.57 20.97 -15.12
C LYS A 84 3.34 19.56 -14.60
N TYR A 85 3.30 19.37 -13.28
CA TYR A 85 3.13 18.05 -12.68
C TYR A 85 1.75 17.46 -12.96
N GLN A 86 0.69 18.25 -12.99
CA GLN A 86 -0.65 17.77 -13.38
C GLN A 86 -0.64 17.19 -14.80
N SER A 87 0.02 17.89 -15.76
CA SER A 87 0.14 17.39 -17.14
C SER A 87 0.96 16.11 -17.21
N GLN A 88 2.11 16.08 -16.55
CA GLN A 88 3.01 14.93 -16.55
C GLN A 88 2.36 13.68 -15.90
N ILE A 89 1.71 13.84 -14.74
CA ILE A 89 1.01 12.75 -14.05
C ILE A 89 -0.12 12.22 -14.93
N LYS A 90 -0.91 13.12 -15.52
CA LYS A 90 -2.02 12.70 -16.41
C LYS A 90 -1.52 11.88 -17.59
N GLU A 91 -0.50 12.37 -18.30
CA GLU A 91 0.09 11.69 -19.46
C GLU A 91 0.67 10.32 -19.07
N LEU A 92 1.46 10.27 -18.00
CA LEU A 92 2.06 9.03 -17.49
C LEU A 92 0.98 7.99 -17.13
N VAL A 93 -0.02 8.41 -16.38
CA VAL A 93 -1.04 7.48 -15.89
C VAL A 93 -1.96 7.01 -17.02
N GLN A 94 -2.33 7.90 -17.96
CA GLN A 94 -3.09 7.49 -19.13
C GLN A 94 -2.33 6.48 -19.99
N LYS A 95 -1.03 6.70 -20.21
CA LYS A 95 -0.17 5.74 -20.92
C LYS A 95 -0.09 4.42 -20.18
N PHE A 96 0.20 4.46 -18.88
CA PHE A 96 0.30 3.23 -18.06
C PHE A 96 -0.98 2.40 -18.10
N ILE A 97 -2.15 3.03 -17.92
CA ILE A 97 -3.45 2.36 -17.98
C ILE A 97 -3.67 1.75 -19.36
N PHE A 98 -3.42 2.51 -20.44
CA PHE A 98 -3.59 2.03 -21.81
C PHE A 98 -2.71 0.79 -22.11
N GLU A 99 -1.49 0.76 -21.60
CA GLU A 99 -0.53 -0.32 -21.85
C GLU A 99 -0.76 -1.56 -20.98
N ASN A 100 -1.33 -1.42 -19.76
CA ASN A 100 -1.32 -2.48 -18.76
C ASN A 100 -2.70 -2.93 -18.27
N ILE A 101 -3.74 -2.10 -18.43
CA ILE A 101 -5.09 -2.38 -17.90
C ILE A 101 -6.07 -2.61 -19.04
N ASN A 102 -6.87 -3.67 -18.93
CA ASN A 102 -7.90 -4.02 -19.93
C ASN A 102 -9.14 -4.64 -19.27
N ASP A 103 -10.23 -4.78 -20.03
CA ASP A 103 -11.53 -5.24 -19.55
C ASP A 103 -11.60 -6.76 -19.23
N HIS A 104 -10.59 -7.54 -19.62
CA HIS A 104 -10.53 -8.98 -19.32
C HIS A 104 -9.89 -9.28 -17.96
N GLN A 105 -9.25 -8.30 -17.35
CA GLN A 105 -8.61 -8.42 -16.04
C GLN A 105 -9.63 -8.28 -14.92
N THR A 106 -9.52 -9.15 -13.92
CA THR A 106 -10.27 -9.02 -12.67
C THR A 106 -9.77 -7.81 -11.86
N ASP A 107 -10.54 -7.38 -10.87
CA ASP A 107 -10.07 -6.33 -9.95
C ASP A 107 -8.82 -6.76 -9.17
N TYR A 108 -8.68 -8.07 -8.86
CA TYR A 108 -7.46 -8.63 -8.30
C TYR A 108 -6.25 -8.44 -9.23
N ASP A 109 -6.38 -8.79 -10.51
CA ASP A 109 -5.29 -8.63 -11.49
C ASP A 109 -4.85 -7.18 -11.60
N LYS A 110 -5.82 -6.25 -11.64
CA LYS A 110 -5.55 -4.81 -11.71
C LYS A 110 -4.82 -4.32 -10.45
N VAL A 111 -5.26 -4.73 -9.25
CA VAL A 111 -4.60 -4.37 -7.99
C VAL A 111 -3.17 -4.91 -7.95
N LEU A 112 -2.93 -6.15 -8.38
CA LEU A 112 -1.60 -6.75 -8.49
C LEU A 112 -0.69 -5.96 -9.45
N ILE A 113 -1.20 -5.58 -10.63
CA ILE A 113 -0.46 -4.76 -11.61
C ILE A 113 -0.07 -3.39 -11.02
N LEU A 114 -0.99 -2.71 -10.32
CA LEU A 114 -0.69 -1.44 -9.67
C LEU A 114 0.33 -1.60 -8.54
N HIS A 115 0.19 -2.65 -7.73
CA HIS A 115 1.13 -2.98 -6.66
C HIS A 115 2.54 -3.18 -7.22
N ASP A 116 2.69 -4.03 -8.24
CA ASP A 116 3.98 -4.34 -8.84
C ASP A 116 4.61 -3.14 -9.53
N TYR A 117 3.80 -2.34 -10.22
CA TYR A 117 4.28 -1.10 -10.82
C TYR A 117 4.90 -0.16 -9.77
N LEU A 118 4.17 0.13 -8.70
CA LEU A 118 4.64 1.04 -7.66
C LEU A 118 5.82 0.45 -6.89
N LYS A 119 5.76 -0.84 -6.53
CA LYS A 119 6.81 -1.55 -5.82
C LYS A 119 8.14 -1.54 -6.58
N ASN A 120 8.09 -1.78 -7.90
CA ASN A 120 9.28 -1.95 -8.72
C ASN A 120 9.83 -0.62 -9.28
N SER A 121 9.01 0.43 -9.37
CA SER A 121 9.41 1.70 -9.99
C SER A 121 9.82 2.80 -9.01
N ILE A 122 9.64 2.62 -7.71
CA ILE A 122 9.85 3.67 -6.72
C ILE A 122 10.93 3.26 -5.71
N GLU A 123 11.89 4.15 -5.47
CA GLU A 123 12.88 4.04 -4.39
C GLU A 123 12.30 4.65 -3.10
N TYR A 124 12.49 3.97 -1.95
CA TYR A 124 12.12 4.55 -0.66
C TYR A 124 13.07 5.68 -0.25
N ASP A 125 12.52 6.84 0.11
CA ASP A 125 13.29 8.03 0.48
C ASP A 125 13.63 8.04 1.97
N HIS A 126 14.70 7.32 2.35
CA HIS A 126 15.21 7.30 3.73
C HIS A 126 15.62 8.69 4.25
N GLN A 127 16.05 9.59 3.36
CA GLN A 127 16.42 10.95 3.75
C GLN A 127 15.18 11.76 4.13
N ALA A 128 14.12 11.68 3.33
CA ALA A 128 12.85 12.33 3.67
C ALA A 128 12.24 11.76 4.95
N ALA A 129 12.29 10.44 5.14
CA ALA A 129 11.80 9.78 6.35
C ALA A 129 12.55 10.25 7.62
N ALA A 130 13.88 10.37 7.54
CA ALA A 130 14.70 10.88 8.65
C ALA A 130 14.43 12.37 8.97
N HIS A 131 13.87 13.14 8.02
CA HIS A 131 13.64 14.58 8.15
C HIS A 131 12.15 14.96 8.14
N VAL A 132 11.29 14.10 8.68
CA VAL A 132 9.81 14.28 8.73
C VAL A 132 9.40 15.65 9.33
N ASN A 133 10.20 16.24 10.19
CA ASN A 133 9.95 17.53 10.82
C ASN A 133 10.56 18.73 10.06
N ASP A 134 11.14 18.51 8.88
CA ASP A 134 11.70 19.59 8.07
C ASP A 134 10.58 20.52 7.56
N LYS A 135 10.68 21.80 7.94
CA LYS A 135 9.69 22.84 7.58
C LYS A 135 10.03 23.57 6.28
N THR A 136 11.12 23.19 5.60
CA THR A 136 11.64 23.92 4.42
C THR A 136 10.98 23.53 3.10
N ASN A 137 10.02 22.63 3.09
CA ASN A 137 9.41 22.04 1.88
C ASN A 137 10.40 21.25 1.00
N ARG A 138 11.62 21.03 1.44
CA ARG A 138 12.65 20.30 0.68
C ARG A 138 12.18 18.91 0.26
N TYR A 139 11.50 18.22 1.16
CA TYR A 139 11.03 16.84 0.97
C TYR A 139 9.54 16.74 0.65
N VAL A 140 8.85 17.85 0.35
CA VAL A 140 7.39 17.85 0.18
C VAL A 140 6.90 16.85 -0.86
N SER A 141 7.66 16.64 -1.94
CA SER A 141 7.29 15.67 -2.98
C SER A 141 7.32 14.22 -2.49
N ALA A 142 8.17 13.88 -1.53
CA ALA A 142 8.24 12.51 -1.01
C ALA A 142 6.94 12.06 -0.30
N TYR A 143 6.11 13.00 0.10
CA TYR A 143 4.84 12.75 0.82
C TYR A 143 3.61 12.80 -0.09
N ASN A 144 3.77 12.82 -1.41
CA ASN A 144 2.68 12.92 -2.36
C ASN A 144 2.99 12.24 -3.71
N ILE A 145 2.00 12.23 -4.61
CA ILE A 145 2.08 11.54 -5.91
C ILE A 145 3.15 12.08 -6.87
N VAL A 146 3.67 13.30 -6.67
CA VAL A 146 4.78 13.81 -7.48
C VAL A 146 6.07 13.05 -7.17
N GLY A 147 6.33 12.75 -5.89
CA GLY A 147 7.46 11.91 -5.49
C GLY A 147 7.35 10.51 -6.06
N ALA A 148 6.20 9.88 -5.90
CA ALA A 148 5.97 8.51 -6.35
C ALA A 148 5.99 8.38 -7.89
N LEU A 149 5.18 9.16 -8.60
CA LEU A 149 4.91 8.94 -10.03
C LEU A 149 5.88 9.70 -10.97
N ILE A 150 6.48 10.82 -10.52
CA ILE A 150 7.35 11.65 -11.37
C ILE A 150 8.81 11.56 -10.98
N LYS A 151 9.10 11.52 -9.66
CA LYS A 151 10.48 11.46 -9.17
C LYS A 151 10.95 10.06 -8.84
N HIS A 152 10.04 9.09 -8.83
CA HIS A 152 10.28 7.69 -8.48
C HIS A 152 11.00 7.53 -7.14
N LYS A 153 10.70 8.45 -6.19
CA LYS A 153 11.29 8.43 -4.85
C LYS A 153 10.34 9.05 -3.83
N CYS A 154 9.88 8.28 -2.85
CA CYS A 154 8.95 8.76 -1.83
C CYS A 154 8.99 7.93 -0.55
N VAL A 155 8.25 8.37 0.47
CA VAL A 155 7.99 7.64 1.71
C VAL A 155 6.59 6.98 1.65
N CYS A 156 6.19 6.28 2.72
CA CYS A 156 4.90 5.56 2.81
C CYS A 156 3.68 6.40 2.37
N ASP A 157 3.61 7.67 2.74
CA ASP A 157 2.56 8.60 2.29
C ASP A 157 2.49 8.73 0.76
N GLY A 158 3.65 8.80 0.10
CA GLY A 158 3.75 8.88 -1.36
C GLY A 158 3.27 7.61 -2.04
N PHE A 159 3.70 6.45 -1.55
CA PHE A 159 3.25 5.13 -2.03
C PHE A 159 1.72 4.98 -1.87
N ALA A 160 1.21 5.20 -0.66
CA ALA A 160 -0.21 5.03 -0.37
C ALA A 160 -1.10 5.98 -1.20
N LYS A 161 -0.69 7.24 -1.38
CA LYS A 161 -1.41 8.22 -2.21
C LYS A 161 -1.32 7.89 -3.70
N ALA A 162 -0.20 7.34 -4.17
CA ALA A 162 -0.06 6.90 -5.56
C ALA A 162 -0.95 5.69 -5.86
N MET A 163 -0.98 4.70 -4.97
CA MET A 163 -1.91 3.56 -5.08
C MET A 163 -3.36 4.02 -5.11
N LYS A 164 -3.75 4.90 -4.18
CA LYS A 164 -5.10 5.53 -4.17
C LYS A 164 -5.40 6.24 -5.48
N TYR A 165 -4.47 7.06 -6.00
CA TYR A 165 -4.67 7.80 -7.24
C TYR A 165 -4.86 6.88 -8.44
N LEU A 166 -4.03 5.84 -8.57
CA LEU A 166 -4.13 4.87 -9.67
C LEU A 166 -5.41 4.05 -9.59
N CYS A 167 -5.80 3.57 -8.40
CA CYS A 167 -7.08 2.89 -8.20
C CYS A 167 -8.27 3.75 -8.63
N ASP A 168 -8.27 5.04 -8.27
CA ASP A 168 -9.33 5.97 -8.68
C ASP A 168 -9.44 6.13 -10.20
N GLN A 169 -8.30 6.07 -10.93
CA GLN A 169 -8.31 6.20 -12.39
C GLN A 169 -8.91 4.99 -13.10
N ILE A 170 -8.90 3.82 -12.47
CA ILE A 170 -9.44 2.56 -13.03
C ILE A 170 -10.74 2.10 -12.34
N GLY A 171 -11.31 2.92 -11.46
CA GLY A 171 -12.60 2.69 -10.82
C GLY A 171 -12.57 1.73 -9.63
N ILE A 172 -11.40 1.35 -9.11
CA ILE A 172 -11.25 0.53 -7.90
C ILE A 172 -11.36 1.44 -6.65
N GLU A 173 -12.24 1.06 -5.74
CA GLU A 173 -12.38 1.77 -4.46
C GLU A 173 -11.14 1.51 -3.59
N CYS A 174 -10.48 2.59 -3.17
CA CYS A 174 -9.27 2.53 -2.38
C CYS A 174 -9.25 3.63 -1.31
N TYR A 175 -8.70 3.35 -0.14
CA TYR A 175 -8.53 4.30 0.97
C TYR A 175 -7.08 4.35 1.41
N VAL A 176 -6.60 5.53 1.77
CA VAL A 176 -5.32 5.67 2.48
C VAL A 176 -5.58 5.49 3.98
N VAL A 177 -4.93 4.52 4.58
CA VAL A 177 -4.96 4.24 6.00
C VAL A 177 -3.77 4.93 6.67
N ASN A 178 -4.03 5.61 7.80
CA ASN A 178 -2.98 6.12 8.67
C ASN A 178 -2.98 5.33 9.98
N GLY A 179 -1.81 4.93 10.39
CA GLY A 179 -1.63 4.16 11.60
C GLY A 179 -0.18 4.12 12.05
N ILE A 180 0.20 3.03 12.67
CA ILE A 180 1.55 2.74 13.13
C ILE A 180 1.98 1.43 12.48
N GLY A 181 3.16 1.43 11.87
CA GLY A 181 3.89 0.23 11.50
C GLY A 181 4.91 -0.10 12.59
N SER A 182 5.06 -1.36 12.94
CA SER A 182 5.96 -1.82 14.00
C SER A 182 6.73 -3.05 13.54
N ASN A 183 8.04 -3.04 13.70
CA ASN A 183 8.88 -4.22 13.60
C ASN A 183 9.46 -4.56 14.98
N MET A 184 10.29 -5.60 15.09
CA MET A 184 10.89 -6.02 16.36
C MET A 184 11.76 -4.94 17.03
N GLN A 185 12.17 -3.89 16.33
CA GLN A 185 13.13 -2.89 16.82
C GLN A 185 12.50 -1.52 17.01
N ASP A 186 11.49 -1.16 16.21
CA ASP A 186 10.94 0.19 16.17
C ASP A 186 9.45 0.23 15.81
N SER A 187 8.82 1.36 16.11
CA SER A 187 7.42 1.65 15.84
C SER A 187 7.28 3.10 15.38
N ALA A 188 6.73 3.31 14.21
CA ALA A 188 6.64 4.64 13.59
C ALA A 188 5.27 4.89 12.94
N PRO A 189 4.85 6.18 12.81
CA PRO A 189 3.72 6.54 11.97
C PRO A 189 3.88 5.98 10.55
N HIS A 190 2.83 5.38 10.03
CA HIS A 190 2.85 4.70 8.76
C HIS A 190 1.55 4.92 7.98
N ALA A 191 1.63 4.80 6.65
CA ALA A 191 0.50 4.90 5.74
C ALA A 191 0.52 3.77 4.72
N TRP A 192 -0.66 3.15 4.50
CA TRP A 192 -0.88 2.07 3.53
C TRP A 192 -2.29 2.17 2.94
N ASN A 193 -2.79 1.14 2.29
CA ASN A 193 -4.09 1.18 1.64
C ASN A 193 -5.04 0.08 2.13
N ILE A 194 -6.34 0.35 1.99
CA ILE A 194 -7.40 -0.64 1.90
C ILE A 194 -8.02 -0.51 0.51
N VAL A 195 -8.10 -1.61 -0.23
CA VAL A 195 -8.72 -1.70 -1.55
C VAL A 195 -9.96 -2.57 -1.50
N ASN A 196 -10.93 -2.29 -2.36
CA ASN A 196 -12.11 -3.14 -2.55
C ASN A 196 -11.93 -3.97 -3.82
N ILE A 197 -11.91 -5.29 -3.66
CA ILE A 197 -11.86 -6.26 -4.75
C ILE A 197 -13.17 -7.04 -4.73
N ASP A 198 -14.04 -6.84 -5.70
CA ASP A 198 -15.33 -7.52 -5.84
C ASP A 198 -16.20 -7.49 -4.55
N GLY A 199 -16.20 -6.38 -3.82
CA GLY A 199 -16.92 -6.21 -2.56
C GLY A 199 -16.18 -6.67 -1.31
N CYS A 200 -14.99 -7.26 -1.43
CA CYS A 200 -14.12 -7.66 -0.33
C CYS A 200 -13.02 -6.63 -0.09
N TYR A 201 -13.00 -6.02 1.08
CA TYR A 201 -11.94 -5.08 1.45
C TYR A 201 -10.68 -5.83 1.90
N GLN A 202 -9.51 -5.35 1.42
CA GLN A 202 -8.21 -5.95 1.64
C GLN A 202 -7.17 -4.88 1.95
N HIS A 203 -6.27 -5.13 2.89
CA HIS A 203 -5.12 -4.27 3.12
C HIS A 203 -4.02 -4.52 2.09
N VAL A 204 -3.40 -3.43 1.62
CA VAL A 204 -2.25 -3.46 0.71
C VAL A 204 -1.20 -2.47 1.22
N ASP A 205 0.01 -2.94 1.52
CA ASP A 205 1.13 -2.08 1.85
C ASP A 205 2.29 -2.25 0.86
N VAL A 206 2.23 -1.45 -0.20
CA VAL A 206 3.28 -1.43 -1.24
C VAL A 206 4.63 -1.01 -0.66
N THR A 207 4.63 -0.14 0.37
CA THR A 207 5.85 0.36 0.98
C THR A 207 6.67 -0.75 1.64
N TRP A 208 6.01 -1.61 2.40
CA TRP A 208 6.69 -2.69 3.09
C TRP A 208 7.08 -3.82 2.14
N ASP A 209 6.29 -4.09 1.11
CA ASP A 209 6.69 -5.01 0.04
C ASP A 209 7.85 -4.45 -0.81
N ASN A 210 8.02 -3.12 -0.90
CA ASN A 210 9.17 -2.48 -1.54
C ASN A 210 10.43 -2.50 -0.65
N GLN A 211 10.30 -2.16 0.65
CA GLN A 211 11.44 -2.00 1.56
C GLN A 211 12.11 -3.32 1.95
N PHE A 212 11.35 -4.41 1.99
CA PHE A 212 11.89 -5.74 2.31
C PHE A 212 12.42 -6.49 1.09
N MET A 213 12.42 -5.85 -0.08
CA MET A 213 13.10 -6.39 -1.26
C MET A 213 14.62 -6.34 -1.04
N ASP A 214 15.23 -7.50 -0.87
CA ASP A 214 16.66 -7.67 -0.99
C ASP A 214 16.96 -8.30 -2.34
N ASP A 215 17.99 -7.79 -3.04
CA ASP A 215 18.49 -8.33 -4.31
C ASP A 215 17.42 -8.58 -5.42
N ASN A 216 16.42 -7.70 -5.53
CA ASN A 216 15.36 -7.75 -6.57
C ASN A 216 14.38 -8.94 -6.45
N PHE A 217 14.20 -9.55 -5.29
CA PHE A 217 13.15 -10.55 -5.13
C PHE A 217 11.78 -9.89 -4.92
N PRO A 218 10.78 -10.23 -5.75
CA PRO A 218 9.44 -9.71 -5.55
C PRO A 218 8.89 -10.18 -4.19
N LEU A 219 8.38 -9.26 -3.39
CA LEU A 219 7.74 -9.60 -2.13
C LEU A 219 6.24 -9.26 -2.21
N TYR A 220 5.41 -10.17 -1.70
CA TYR A 220 3.95 -10.03 -1.66
C TYR A 220 3.40 -10.27 -0.24
N ALA A 221 4.26 -10.01 0.77
CA ALA A 221 3.91 -10.25 2.16
C ALA A 221 2.76 -9.37 2.66
N TYR A 222 2.59 -8.20 2.04
CA TYR A 222 1.59 -7.21 2.43
C TYR A 222 0.54 -6.95 1.33
N LEU A 223 0.39 -7.85 0.38
CA LEU A 223 -0.63 -7.76 -0.67
C LEU A 223 -1.88 -8.52 -0.27
N ASN A 224 -3.00 -7.79 -0.20
CA ASN A 224 -4.36 -8.30 0.04
C ASN A 224 -4.49 -9.09 1.35
N LEU A 225 -4.27 -8.41 2.47
CA LEU A 225 -4.38 -8.97 3.81
C LEU A 225 -5.72 -8.65 4.47
N ASP A 226 -6.16 -9.53 5.36
CA ASP A 226 -7.25 -9.23 6.31
C ASP A 226 -6.75 -8.46 7.54
N ASP A 227 -7.69 -7.91 8.31
CA ASP A 227 -7.43 -7.17 9.56
C ASP A 227 -6.59 -7.98 10.56
N LYS A 228 -6.78 -9.30 10.62
CA LYS A 228 -6.10 -10.17 11.57
C LYS A 228 -4.63 -10.36 11.19
N THR A 229 -4.37 -10.49 9.90
CA THR A 229 -3.02 -10.74 9.38
C THR A 229 -2.18 -9.48 9.47
N ILE A 230 -2.67 -8.34 9.00
CA ILE A 230 -1.90 -7.09 9.01
C ILE A 230 -1.70 -6.56 10.44
N ALA A 231 -2.62 -6.83 11.37
CA ALA A 231 -2.50 -6.38 12.77
C ALA A 231 -1.34 -7.05 13.55
N ARG A 232 -0.54 -7.90 12.92
CA ARG A 232 0.70 -8.47 13.53
C ARG A 232 1.77 -7.40 13.73
N ASP A 233 1.78 -6.42 12.85
CA ASP A 233 2.82 -5.38 12.79
C ASP A 233 2.24 -4.00 12.44
N HIS A 234 0.93 -3.89 12.18
CA HIS A 234 0.24 -2.64 11.94
C HIS A 234 -0.88 -2.39 12.95
N SER A 235 -1.09 -1.14 13.31
CA SER A 235 -2.22 -0.73 14.14
C SER A 235 -2.85 0.56 13.62
N TRP A 236 -4.20 0.62 13.62
CA TRP A 236 -4.96 1.77 13.13
C TRP A 236 -6.29 1.91 13.85
N ASP A 237 -6.97 3.02 13.68
CA ASP A 237 -8.35 3.18 14.19
C ASP A 237 -9.34 2.50 13.22
N LYS A 238 -9.68 1.25 13.52
CA LYS A 238 -10.58 0.42 12.70
C LYS A 238 -11.95 1.04 12.43
N ARG A 239 -12.40 1.98 13.30
CA ARG A 239 -13.70 2.64 13.14
C ARG A 239 -13.76 3.57 11.92
N LEU A 240 -12.60 3.99 11.41
CA LEU A 240 -12.52 4.95 10.30
C LEU A 240 -12.52 4.28 8.93
N TYR A 241 -12.42 2.95 8.88
CA TYR A 241 -12.23 2.18 7.65
C TYR A 241 -13.16 0.97 7.59
N PRO A 242 -13.46 0.45 6.39
CA PRO A 242 -14.19 -0.82 6.25
C PRO A 242 -13.35 -1.96 6.83
N ALA A 243 -14.02 -2.98 7.38
CA ALA A 243 -13.38 -4.16 7.91
C ALA A 243 -12.89 -5.07 6.78
N CYS A 244 -11.65 -5.55 6.89
CA CYS A 244 -11.06 -6.53 5.99
C CYS A 244 -11.14 -7.92 6.66
N THR A 245 -12.13 -8.73 6.27
CA THR A 245 -12.48 -9.96 7.01
C THR A 245 -12.15 -11.26 6.28
N SER A 246 -11.59 -11.18 5.07
CA SER A 246 -11.34 -12.33 4.21
C SER A 246 -9.92 -12.33 3.66
N LEU A 247 -9.34 -13.51 3.49
CA LEU A 247 -8.09 -13.75 2.74
C LEU A 247 -8.38 -14.29 1.33
N GLU A 248 -9.60 -14.13 0.80
CA GLU A 248 -9.98 -14.70 -0.50
C GLU A 248 -9.07 -14.24 -1.62
N TYR A 249 -8.70 -12.95 -1.62
CA TYR A 249 -7.81 -12.34 -2.60
C TYR A 249 -6.34 -12.24 -2.13
N ASN A 250 -5.97 -12.95 -1.04
CA ASN A 250 -4.58 -12.96 -0.60
C ASN A 250 -3.68 -13.66 -1.62
N TYR A 251 -2.54 -13.06 -1.95
CA TYR A 251 -1.59 -13.56 -2.95
C TYR A 251 -1.23 -15.03 -2.75
N PHE A 252 -0.87 -15.41 -1.53
CA PHE A 252 -0.45 -16.79 -1.23
C PHE A 252 -1.60 -17.79 -1.28
N LYS A 253 -2.82 -17.35 -0.94
CA LYS A 253 -4.01 -18.21 -1.03
C LYS A 253 -4.38 -18.49 -2.48
N ILE A 254 -4.39 -17.47 -3.33
CA ILE A 254 -4.70 -17.62 -4.77
C ILE A 254 -3.67 -18.52 -5.46
N ASN A 255 -2.39 -18.39 -5.10
CA ASN A 255 -1.32 -19.18 -5.68
C ASN A 255 -1.09 -20.54 -5.00
N ASN A 256 -2.01 -21.00 -4.13
CA ASN A 256 -1.90 -22.24 -3.35
C ASN A 256 -0.60 -22.33 -2.53
N ALA A 257 -0.04 -21.19 -2.14
CA ALA A 257 1.20 -21.03 -1.38
C ALA A 257 0.94 -20.61 0.09
N LEU A 258 -0.31 -20.66 0.56
CA LEU A 258 -0.67 -20.53 1.98
C LEU A 258 -0.61 -21.91 2.63
N ILE A 259 0.39 -22.14 3.48
CA ILE A 259 0.79 -23.45 3.98
C ILE A 259 0.35 -23.64 5.42
N ASP A 260 -0.31 -24.74 5.75
CA ASP A 260 -0.81 -25.06 7.09
C ASP A 260 -0.09 -26.26 7.76
N SER A 261 0.63 -27.09 7.00
CA SER A 261 1.25 -28.31 7.48
C SER A 261 2.60 -28.63 6.83
N LYS A 262 3.45 -29.40 7.51
CA LYS A 262 4.73 -29.88 6.97
C LYS A 262 4.56 -30.68 5.67
N ALA A 263 3.52 -31.50 5.61
CA ALA A 263 3.22 -32.32 4.44
C ALA A 263 2.85 -31.44 3.23
N GLN A 264 2.04 -30.42 3.45
CA GLN A 264 1.68 -29.44 2.41
C GLN A 264 2.90 -28.65 1.96
N LEU A 265 3.74 -28.17 2.90
CA LEU A 265 5.00 -27.47 2.57
C LEU A 265 5.91 -28.33 1.72
N LYS A 266 6.15 -29.57 2.14
CA LYS A 266 7.01 -30.50 1.39
C LYS A 266 6.49 -30.73 -0.04
N LYS A 267 5.17 -30.96 -0.18
CA LYS A 267 4.55 -31.14 -1.50
C LYS A 267 4.68 -29.87 -2.35
N PHE A 268 4.36 -28.70 -1.80
CA PHE A 268 4.48 -27.42 -2.50
C PHE A 268 5.90 -27.19 -3.02
N LEU A 269 6.92 -27.43 -2.18
CA LEU A 269 8.32 -27.27 -2.57
C LEU A 269 8.75 -28.28 -3.66
N ILE A 270 8.30 -29.54 -3.57
CA ILE A 270 8.56 -30.54 -4.61
C ILE A 270 7.97 -30.11 -5.95
N ASP A 271 6.72 -29.65 -5.92
CA ASP A 271 6.02 -29.19 -7.13
C ASP A 271 6.76 -27.97 -7.74
N SER A 272 7.09 -26.96 -6.94
CA SER A 272 7.82 -25.76 -7.38
C SER A 272 9.22 -26.07 -7.91
N PHE A 273 10.00 -26.91 -7.21
CA PHE A 273 11.32 -27.35 -7.71
C PHE A 273 11.22 -28.15 -9.00
N SER A 274 10.20 -29.00 -9.14
CA SER A 274 9.98 -29.80 -10.34
C SER A 274 9.59 -28.95 -11.55
N LEU A 275 9.02 -27.77 -11.34
CA LEU A 275 8.71 -26.77 -12.37
C LEU A 275 9.87 -25.81 -12.64
N GLU A 276 11.00 -25.98 -11.94
CA GLU A 276 12.19 -25.12 -12.03
C GLU A 276 11.87 -23.64 -11.80
N GLU A 277 10.99 -23.35 -10.83
CA GLU A 277 10.65 -21.96 -10.50
C GLU A 277 11.90 -21.21 -10.00
N ASP A 278 12.19 -20.06 -10.60
CA ASP A 278 13.34 -19.22 -10.21
C ASP A 278 13.20 -18.63 -8.80
N ILE A 279 11.95 -18.36 -8.37
CA ILE A 279 11.62 -17.79 -7.07
C ILE A 279 10.42 -18.53 -6.53
N ILE A 280 10.57 -19.15 -5.38
CA ILE A 280 9.51 -19.89 -4.68
C ILE A 280 9.14 -19.10 -3.44
N GLN A 281 7.88 -18.65 -3.36
CA GLN A 281 7.39 -17.93 -2.18
C GLN A 281 6.20 -18.64 -1.55
N TYR A 282 6.20 -18.75 -0.23
CA TYR A 282 5.06 -19.25 0.53
C TYR A 282 4.88 -18.50 1.84
N ARG A 283 3.65 -18.50 2.33
CA ARG A 283 3.28 -18.01 3.66
C ARG A 283 2.82 -19.18 4.53
N VAL A 284 3.27 -19.21 5.76
CA VAL A 284 2.73 -20.17 6.73
C VAL A 284 1.49 -19.58 7.38
N ASP A 285 0.39 -20.36 7.39
CA ASP A 285 -0.83 -19.98 8.09
C ASP A 285 -0.53 -19.87 9.60
N LYS A 286 -0.73 -18.69 10.14
CA LYS A 286 -0.47 -18.36 11.55
C LYS A 286 -1.26 -19.22 12.53
N ASP A 287 -2.47 -19.63 12.15
CA ASP A 287 -3.36 -20.41 13.00
C ASP A 287 -3.05 -21.92 12.94
N SER A 288 -2.13 -22.31 12.04
CA SER A 288 -1.67 -23.68 11.91
C SER A 288 -0.67 -24.05 13.02
N ARG A 289 -0.58 -25.36 13.33
CA ARG A 289 0.47 -25.88 14.20
C ARG A 289 1.87 -25.60 13.64
N LEU A 290 2.02 -25.59 12.31
CA LEU A 290 3.28 -25.34 11.63
C LEU A 290 3.87 -23.97 12.00
N ALA A 291 3.05 -22.95 12.22
CA ALA A 291 3.50 -21.60 12.54
C ALA A 291 4.44 -21.55 13.77
N SER A 292 4.18 -22.39 14.78
CA SER A 292 5.03 -22.46 15.99
C SER A 292 6.33 -23.22 15.81
N GLU A 293 6.46 -24.05 14.79
CA GLU A 293 7.61 -24.94 14.56
C GLU A 293 8.40 -24.60 13.29
N ILE A 294 7.88 -23.71 12.40
CA ILE A 294 8.43 -23.52 11.07
C ILE A 294 9.93 -23.18 11.07
N PHE A 295 10.36 -22.28 11.94
CA PHE A 295 11.77 -21.88 12.02
C PHE A 295 12.72 -22.99 12.48
N SER A 296 12.20 -24.04 13.13
CA SER A 296 12.99 -25.20 13.52
C SER A 296 13.02 -26.31 12.48
N CYS A 297 12.11 -26.32 11.49
CA CYS A 297 11.95 -27.44 10.57
C CYS A 297 11.98 -27.07 9.07
N TYR A 298 11.91 -25.78 8.70
CA TYR A 298 11.82 -25.40 7.27
C TYR A 298 13.04 -25.86 6.46
N GLN A 299 14.24 -25.81 7.02
CA GLN A 299 15.46 -26.26 6.35
C GLN A 299 15.45 -27.78 6.08
N GLU A 300 15.05 -28.58 7.07
CA GLU A 300 14.92 -30.02 6.91
C GLU A 300 13.88 -30.38 5.83
N ILE A 301 12.70 -29.76 5.88
CA ILE A 301 11.64 -29.98 4.89
C ILE A 301 12.11 -29.59 3.49
N THR A 302 12.84 -28.47 3.36
CA THR A 302 13.39 -28.03 2.09
C THR A 302 14.41 -29.03 1.52
N GLN A 303 15.31 -29.53 2.35
CA GLN A 303 16.27 -30.55 1.95
C GLN A 303 15.60 -31.88 1.54
N GLU A 304 14.59 -32.32 2.27
CA GLU A 304 13.80 -33.49 1.91
C GLU A 304 13.06 -33.29 0.57
N ALA A 305 12.56 -32.08 0.30
CA ALA A 305 11.90 -31.75 -0.96
C ALA A 305 12.89 -31.80 -2.14
N ILE A 306 14.10 -31.24 -1.96
CA ILE A 306 15.19 -31.31 -2.96
C ILE A 306 15.55 -32.77 -3.26
N GLN A 307 15.74 -33.60 -2.24
CA GLN A 307 16.09 -35.02 -2.41
C GLN A 307 14.99 -35.82 -3.12
N ALA A 308 13.73 -35.39 -2.99
CA ALA A 308 12.60 -36.03 -3.65
C ALA A 308 12.49 -35.67 -5.14
N CYS A 309 13.12 -34.58 -5.60
CA CYS A 309 13.14 -34.16 -7.00
C CYS A 309 14.13 -35.00 -7.79
N LYS A 310 13.62 -35.97 -8.56
CA LYS A 310 14.46 -36.96 -9.28
C LYS A 310 15.07 -36.44 -10.57
N TYR A 311 14.47 -35.44 -11.20
CA TYR A 311 14.79 -35.00 -12.55
C TYR A 311 15.40 -33.60 -12.61
N VAL A 312 15.44 -32.90 -11.49
CA VAL A 312 15.97 -31.55 -11.38
C VAL A 312 17.16 -31.57 -10.44
N ARG A 313 18.27 -30.97 -10.85
CA ARG A 313 19.45 -30.82 -10.01
C ARG A 313 19.51 -29.40 -9.45
N ILE A 314 19.52 -29.28 -8.14
CA ILE A 314 19.63 -28.02 -7.43
C ILE A 314 21.02 -27.96 -6.80
N GLY A 315 21.85 -27.01 -7.27
CA GLY A 315 23.23 -26.87 -6.81
C GLY A 315 23.34 -26.10 -5.50
N ASP A 316 22.52 -25.07 -5.35
CA ASP A 316 22.50 -24.21 -4.15
C ASP A 316 21.09 -23.61 -3.96
N ILE A 317 20.79 -23.18 -2.76
CA ILE A 317 19.56 -22.43 -2.45
C ILE A 317 19.88 -21.24 -1.56
N ARG A 318 19.24 -20.09 -1.84
CA ARG A 318 19.21 -18.95 -0.93
C ARG A 318 17.81 -18.82 -0.36
N THR A 319 17.70 -18.68 0.96
CA THR A 319 16.41 -18.52 1.65
C THR A 319 16.40 -17.21 2.41
N GLN A 320 15.32 -16.46 2.24
CA GLN A 320 14.98 -15.28 3.03
C GLN A 320 13.61 -15.48 3.69
N TYR A 321 13.35 -14.79 4.78
CA TYR A 321 12.03 -14.82 5.42
C TYR A 321 11.70 -13.51 6.10
N GLN A 322 10.42 -13.17 6.07
CA GLN A 322 9.84 -12.05 6.78
C GLN A 322 9.09 -12.64 7.99
N MET A 323 9.64 -12.41 9.20
CA MET A 323 9.23 -13.10 10.42
C MET A 323 7.80 -12.78 10.85
N GLU A 324 7.43 -11.51 10.82
CA GLU A 324 6.14 -11.02 11.31
C GLU A 324 4.99 -11.62 10.51
N GLN A 325 5.19 -11.75 9.19
CA GLN A 325 4.17 -12.26 8.28
C GLN A 325 4.34 -13.76 7.95
N LEU A 326 5.38 -14.41 8.46
CA LEU A 326 5.71 -15.81 8.20
C LEU A 326 5.80 -16.13 6.70
N VAL A 327 6.40 -15.21 5.94
CA VAL A 327 6.64 -15.38 4.50
C VAL A 327 8.07 -15.82 4.27
N PHE A 328 8.25 -16.86 3.46
CA PHE A 328 9.52 -17.43 3.08
C PHE A 328 9.71 -17.28 1.57
N THR A 329 10.92 -16.90 1.18
CA THR A 329 11.35 -16.83 -0.23
C THR A 329 12.55 -17.73 -0.40
N ILE A 330 12.49 -18.66 -1.34
CA ILE A 330 13.56 -19.55 -1.71
C ILE A 330 13.96 -19.25 -3.15
N VAL A 331 15.26 -19.11 -3.39
CA VAL A 331 15.84 -18.89 -4.71
C VAL A 331 16.77 -20.05 -4.98
N PRO A 332 16.30 -21.04 -5.74
CA PRO A 332 17.12 -22.18 -6.12
C PRO A 332 18.09 -21.81 -7.26
N LYS A 333 19.27 -22.41 -7.26
CA LYS A 333 20.19 -22.39 -8.37
C LYS A 333 20.17 -23.76 -9.03
N TYR A 334 19.51 -23.86 -10.17
CA TYR A 334 19.47 -25.08 -10.95
C TYR A 334 20.80 -25.28 -11.67
N VAL A 335 21.21 -26.53 -11.84
CA VAL A 335 22.45 -26.93 -12.54
C VAL A 335 22.11 -28.00 -13.58
N ASP A 336 22.81 -27.98 -14.74
CA ASP A 336 22.65 -28.92 -15.84
C ASP A 336 22.92 -30.39 -15.46
#